data_5a63d5e9b5fd94710b88f837a34536fc
#
_entry.id   5a63d5e9b5fd94710b88f837a34536fc
#
_cell.length_a   1.000
_cell.length_b   1.000
_cell.length_c   1.000
_cell.angle_alpha   90.00
_cell.angle_beta   90.00
_cell.angle_gamma   90.00
#
_symmetry.space_group_name_H-M   'P 1'
#
loop_
_entity.id
_entity.type
_entity.pdbx_description
1 polymer ?
#
loop_
_entity_poly.entity_id
_entity_poly.type
_entity_poly.pdbx_seq_one_letter_code
_entity_poly.pdbx_strand_id
1 'polypeptide(L)'
;MDKLKIGFIGLGRRGAAYGMTDGSIGLLGNVLRNSDDVVVTVICDRRQECLDLASKKIEAAGYPAPMQTRDYKDVMNAGIDAIIISTSWDMHVQVALEGMRAGIPVAMEVGGTHSVEDCWKLVDCYEQTKTPIFFMENCCYNKDEALATALVRKGLMGEVVYCQGSYCHDVREQIASRINYRFEEYKNYNCENYPTHELGPIAKIMNITSGNRFTKLVSMSSKSAGLREYIKGNPKYAKELGDVVFAQGDVVTTLIECENGETIFLKLDTTLPRLYERGLTVSGTKGFYCQTTESVVLDGKYNHDQTQYKDAFFNQDEYAEYLPQDWKDITEEQIKAGHGGMDYIMFKHFFRCLKEKKPMPIDVYEAAAWMSVTALSEESIAKGSIPVECPDFTRGKYKTRKTVDVFDV
;
A
#
# COMPACT_ATOMS: atom_id res chain seq x y z
N MET A 1 -23.45 19.87 -0.88
CA MET A 1 -23.55 18.63 -1.66
C MET A 1 -23.99 17.52 -0.71
N ASP A 2 -24.78 16.58 -1.20
CA ASP A 2 -25.15 15.42 -0.38
C ASP A 2 -23.90 14.58 -0.06
N LYS A 3 -23.89 13.94 1.11
CA LYS A 3 -22.81 13.04 1.53
C LYS A 3 -22.79 11.79 0.64
N LEU A 4 -21.60 11.32 0.28
CA LEU A 4 -21.43 10.06 -0.43
C LEU A 4 -21.83 8.88 0.48
N LYS A 5 -22.63 7.96 -0.04
CA LYS A 5 -23.03 6.73 0.65
C LYS A 5 -21.99 5.65 0.40
N ILE A 6 -21.38 5.16 1.46
CA ILE A 6 -20.27 4.20 1.40
C ILE A 6 -20.72 2.83 1.90
N GLY A 7 -20.41 1.81 1.10
CA GLY A 7 -20.43 0.41 1.51
C GLY A 7 -19.05 -0.02 2.01
N PHE A 8 -18.98 -0.74 3.13
CA PHE A 8 -17.71 -1.20 3.70
C PHE A 8 -17.69 -2.72 3.82
N ILE A 9 -16.74 -3.39 3.17
CA ILE A 9 -16.61 -4.85 3.12
C ILE A 9 -15.29 -5.27 3.76
N GLY A 10 -15.38 -6.08 4.84
CA GLY A 10 -14.23 -6.51 5.63
C GLY A 10 -13.98 -5.58 6.83
N LEU A 11 -14.41 -6.01 8.02
CA LEU A 11 -14.41 -5.22 9.27
C LEU A 11 -13.48 -5.85 10.31
N GLY A 12 -12.46 -6.55 9.83
CA GLY A 12 -11.46 -7.16 10.68
C GLY A 12 -10.50 -6.16 11.33
N ARG A 13 -9.27 -6.62 11.56
CA ARG A 13 -8.22 -5.84 12.22
C ARG A 13 -7.92 -4.52 11.48
N ARG A 14 -7.70 -4.57 10.16
CA ARG A 14 -7.43 -3.38 9.34
C ARG A 14 -8.70 -2.54 9.13
N GLY A 15 -9.83 -3.18 8.84
CA GLY A 15 -11.09 -2.50 8.53
C GLY A 15 -11.66 -1.71 9.70
N ALA A 16 -11.95 -2.36 10.82
CA ALA A 16 -12.60 -1.75 11.98
C ALA A 16 -11.79 -1.83 13.28
N ALA A 17 -10.51 -2.16 13.22
CA ALA A 17 -9.63 -2.39 14.38
C ALA A 17 -10.15 -3.49 15.34
N TYR A 18 -10.80 -4.53 14.78
CA TYR A 18 -11.29 -5.64 15.59
C TYR A 18 -10.13 -6.38 16.28
N GLY A 19 -10.24 -6.58 17.59
CA GLY A 19 -9.22 -7.25 18.40
C GLY A 19 -7.93 -6.43 18.61
N MET A 20 -7.92 -5.13 18.31
CA MET A 20 -6.81 -4.23 18.63
C MET A 20 -7.04 -3.53 19.96
N THR A 21 -5.96 -3.39 20.74
CA THR A 21 -5.98 -2.80 22.10
C THR A 21 -5.05 -1.58 22.20
N ASP A 22 -4.40 -1.19 21.10
CA ASP A 22 -3.40 -0.13 21.03
C ASP A 22 -3.99 1.27 20.70
N GLY A 23 -5.31 1.40 20.71
CA GLY A 23 -6.00 2.65 20.33
C GLY A 23 -6.22 2.84 18.85
N SER A 24 -5.83 1.86 18.01
CA SER A 24 -6.09 1.90 16.58
C SER A 24 -7.57 2.04 16.25
N ILE A 25 -7.90 2.85 15.25
CA ILE A 25 -9.29 3.11 14.83
C ILE A 25 -9.69 2.33 13.55
N GLY A 26 -8.72 1.76 12.84
CA GLY A 26 -8.90 1.09 11.55
C GLY A 26 -9.28 2.05 10.42
N LEU A 27 -9.51 1.50 9.23
CA LEU A 27 -9.95 2.28 8.08
C LEU A 27 -11.31 2.93 8.33
N LEU A 28 -12.25 2.21 8.95
CA LEU A 28 -13.58 2.74 9.27
C LEU A 28 -13.51 4.02 10.12
N GLY A 29 -12.65 4.05 11.14
CA GLY A 29 -12.45 5.24 11.94
C GLY A 29 -11.93 6.44 11.15
N ASN A 30 -11.03 6.21 10.18
CA ASN A 30 -10.54 7.26 9.29
C ASN A 30 -11.61 7.74 8.30
N VAL A 31 -12.48 6.84 7.80
CA VAL A 31 -13.65 7.20 6.98
C VAL A 31 -14.61 8.09 7.79
N LEU A 32 -14.91 7.71 9.04
CA LEU A 32 -15.81 8.48 9.91
C LEU A 32 -15.26 9.88 10.26
N ARG A 33 -13.93 10.07 10.26
CA ARG A 33 -13.30 11.39 10.43
C ARG A 33 -13.41 12.29 9.21
N ASN A 34 -13.69 11.73 8.03
CA ASN A 34 -14.05 12.47 6.82
C ASN A 34 -15.59 12.69 6.74
N SER A 35 -16.23 12.87 7.86
CA SER A 35 -17.69 12.85 8.07
C SER A 35 -18.47 13.93 7.34
N ASP A 36 -17.83 15.03 6.96
CA ASP A 36 -18.48 16.09 6.15
C ASP A 36 -18.76 15.60 4.73
N ASP A 37 -18.00 14.64 4.26
CA ASP A 37 -18.01 14.14 2.89
C ASP A 37 -18.82 12.88 2.70
N VAL A 38 -18.94 12.03 3.75
CA VAL A 38 -19.43 10.66 3.59
C VAL A 38 -20.35 10.20 4.72
N VAL A 39 -21.12 9.15 4.43
CA VAL A 39 -21.88 8.37 5.41
C VAL A 39 -21.75 6.88 5.07
N VAL A 40 -21.44 6.05 6.05
CA VAL A 40 -21.41 4.59 5.88
C VAL A 40 -22.81 4.05 6.07
N THR A 41 -23.43 3.53 5.00
CA THR A 41 -24.83 3.09 5.00
C THR A 41 -24.99 1.59 5.01
N VAL A 42 -23.99 0.82 4.59
CA VAL A 42 -23.99 -0.63 4.62
C VAL A 42 -22.62 -1.17 4.99
N ILE A 43 -22.59 -2.21 5.82
CA ILE A 43 -21.38 -2.88 6.27
C ILE A 43 -21.50 -4.39 6.08
N CYS A 44 -20.39 -5.04 5.71
CA CYS A 44 -20.33 -6.47 5.44
C CYS A 44 -19.11 -7.12 6.11
N ASP A 45 -19.33 -8.16 6.88
CA ASP A 45 -18.30 -9.10 7.35
C ASP A 45 -18.95 -10.46 7.63
N ARG A 46 -18.22 -11.55 7.47
CA ARG A 46 -18.73 -12.89 7.80
C ARG A 46 -18.98 -13.10 9.30
N ARG A 47 -18.28 -12.35 10.16
CA ARG A 47 -18.31 -12.44 11.60
C ARG A 47 -19.26 -11.39 12.19
N GLN A 48 -20.26 -11.84 12.96
CA GLN A 48 -21.24 -10.94 13.59
C GLN A 48 -20.59 -9.95 14.54
N GLU A 49 -19.61 -10.40 15.32
CA GLU A 49 -18.90 -9.54 16.26
C GLU A 49 -18.17 -8.36 15.60
N CYS A 50 -17.72 -8.52 14.34
CA CYS A 50 -17.13 -7.42 13.56
C CYS A 50 -18.20 -6.42 13.10
N LEU A 51 -19.38 -6.92 12.69
CA LEU A 51 -20.53 -6.08 12.31
C LEU A 51 -21.01 -5.27 13.50
N ASP A 52 -21.18 -5.91 14.68
CA ASP A 52 -21.64 -5.26 15.91
C ASP A 52 -20.66 -4.17 16.37
N LEU A 53 -19.36 -4.44 16.30
CA LEU A 53 -18.33 -3.45 16.63
C LEU A 53 -18.37 -2.25 15.67
N ALA A 54 -18.45 -2.50 14.37
CA ALA A 54 -18.49 -1.45 13.37
C ALA A 54 -19.75 -0.60 13.47
N SER A 55 -20.94 -1.22 13.65
CA SER A 55 -22.19 -0.50 13.88
C SER A 55 -22.09 0.43 15.07
N LYS A 56 -21.62 -0.08 16.23
CA LYS A 56 -21.40 0.75 17.42
C LYS A 56 -20.48 1.93 17.19
N LYS A 57 -19.41 1.76 16.41
CA LYS A 57 -18.49 2.86 16.05
C LYS A 57 -19.18 3.92 15.18
N ILE A 58 -20.00 3.49 14.21
CA ILE A 58 -20.76 4.37 13.34
C ILE A 58 -21.80 5.17 14.14
N GLU A 59 -22.56 4.50 15.01
CA GLU A 59 -23.56 5.12 15.88
C GLU A 59 -22.92 6.08 16.91
N ALA A 60 -21.78 5.70 17.50
CA ALA A 60 -21.01 6.57 18.40
C ALA A 60 -20.46 7.83 17.72
N ALA A 61 -20.23 7.78 16.40
CA ALA A 61 -19.88 8.94 15.58
C ALA A 61 -21.09 9.81 15.18
N GLY A 62 -22.30 9.49 15.66
CA GLY A 62 -23.51 10.27 15.44
C GLY A 62 -24.28 9.91 14.16
N TYR A 63 -23.99 8.78 13.54
CA TYR A 63 -24.69 8.32 12.34
C TYR A 63 -25.74 7.27 12.64
N PRO A 64 -26.76 7.12 11.79
CA PRO A 64 -27.71 6.01 11.88
C PRO A 64 -27.01 4.66 11.80
N ALA A 65 -27.58 3.65 12.47
CA ALA A 65 -27.11 2.26 12.35
C ALA A 65 -27.11 1.84 10.87
N PRO A 66 -25.99 1.30 10.34
CA PRO A 66 -25.90 0.87 8.95
C PRO A 66 -26.65 -0.44 8.71
N MET A 67 -27.05 -0.72 7.48
CA MET A 67 -27.46 -2.06 7.07
C MET A 67 -26.30 -3.03 7.33
N GLN A 68 -26.57 -4.17 7.95
CA GLN A 68 -25.58 -5.23 8.18
C GLN A 68 -25.89 -6.42 7.30
N THR A 69 -24.85 -6.98 6.66
CA THR A 69 -24.96 -8.20 5.86
C THR A 69 -23.72 -9.08 6.01
N ARG A 70 -23.88 -10.37 5.75
CA ARG A 70 -22.78 -11.35 5.68
C ARG A 70 -22.39 -11.74 4.26
N ASP A 71 -23.17 -11.28 3.28
CA ASP A 71 -22.89 -11.48 1.86
C ASP A 71 -22.52 -10.14 1.21
N TYR A 72 -21.30 -10.03 0.70
CA TYR A 72 -20.83 -8.81 0.04
C TYR A 72 -21.67 -8.46 -1.22
N LYS A 73 -22.39 -9.41 -1.81
CA LYS A 73 -23.28 -9.15 -2.95
C LYS A 73 -24.47 -8.27 -2.59
N ASP A 74 -24.93 -8.33 -1.34
CA ASP A 74 -26.00 -7.44 -0.87
C ASP A 74 -25.54 -5.97 -0.86
N VAL A 75 -24.25 -5.74 -0.63
CA VAL A 75 -23.66 -4.39 -0.67
C VAL A 75 -23.78 -3.77 -2.06
N MET A 76 -23.64 -4.58 -3.12
CA MET A 76 -23.76 -4.13 -4.52
C MET A 76 -25.17 -3.60 -4.85
N ASN A 77 -26.19 -4.03 -4.10
CA ASN A 77 -27.59 -3.65 -4.30
C ASN A 77 -28.09 -2.58 -3.32
N ALA A 78 -27.21 -2.05 -2.45
CA ALA A 78 -27.60 -1.15 -1.35
C ALA A 78 -27.74 0.33 -1.75
N GLY A 79 -27.60 0.70 -3.03
CA GLY A 79 -27.74 2.08 -3.50
C GLY A 79 -26.64 3.01 -2.95
N ILE A 80 -25.41 2.58 -3.03
CA ILE A 80 -24.20 3.26 -2.54
C ILE A 80 -23.42 3.93 -3.68
N ASP A 81 -22.61 4.91 -3.32
CA ASP A 81 -21.79 5.70 -4.27
C ASP A 81 -20.37 5.12 -4.44
N ALA A 82 -19.87 4.38 -3.44
CA ALA A 82 -18.59 3.69 -3.53
C ALA A 82 -18.48 2.56 -2.49
N ILE A 83 -17.55 1.63 -2.74
CA ILE A 83 -17.23 0.50 -1.86
C ILE A 83 -15.80 0.63 -1.35
N ILE A 84 -15.60 0.39 -0.05
CA ILE A 84 -14.28 0.19 0.54
C ILE A 84 -14.11 -1.30 0.84
N ILE A 85 -13.04 -1.90 0.32
CA ILE A 85 -12.72 -3.33 0.45
C ILE A 85 -11.48 -3.49 1.34
N SER A 86 -11.64 -4.23 2.43
CA SER A 86 -10.59 -4.53 3.42
C SER A 86 -10.71 -6.00 3.90
N THR A 87 -10.92 -6.90 2.95
CA THR A 87 -11.04 -8.35 3.17
C THR A 87 -9.67 -9.01 3.33
N SER A 88 -9.57 -10.33 3.17
CA SER A 88 -8.29 -11.03 2.98
C SER A 88 -7.80 -10.86 1.53
N TRP A 89 -6.50 -10.99 1.31
CA TRP A 89 -5.87 -10.74 0.00
C TRP A 89 -6.46 -11.60 -1.13
N ASP A 90 -6.75 -12.86 -0.85
CA ASP A 90 -7.40 -13.79 -1.79
C ASP A 90 -8.78 -13.35 -2.27
N MET A 91 -9.44 -12.45 -1.54
CA MET A 91 -10.78 -11.94 -1.88
C MET A 91 -10.76 -10.55 -2.54
N HIS A 92 -9.67 -9.79 -2.44
CA HIS A 92 -9.61 -8.40 -2.90
C HIS A 92 -10.03 -8.26 -4.36
N VAL A 93 -9.39 -9.00 -5.26
CA VAL A 93 -9.65 -8.91 -6.70
C VAL A 93 -11.08 -9.32 -7.04
N GLN A 94 -11.56 -10.44 -6.46
CA GLN A 94 -12.91 -10.92 -6.73
C GLN A 94 -13.98 -9.90 -6.34
N VAL A 95 -13.88 -9.33 -5.13
CA VAL A 95 -14.86 -8.35 -4.64
C VAL A 95 -14.77 -7.04 -5.43
N ALA A 96 -13.55 -6.61 -5.79
CA ALA A 96 -13.35 -5.43 -6.63
C ALA A 96 -14.00 -5.59 -8.01
N LEU A 97 -13.82 -6.75 -8.66
CA LEU A 97 -14.44 -7.04 -9.96
C LEU A 97 -15.98 -6.99 -9.91
N GLU A 98 -16.59 -7.52 -8.84
CA GLU A 98 -18.05 -7.45 -8.66
C GLU A 98 -18.53 -5.99 -8.51
N GLY A 99 -17.85 -5.19 -7.70
CA GLY A 99 -18.16 -3.75 -7.55
C GLY A 99 -18.04 -2.99 -8.87
N MET A 100 -16.92 -3.20 -9.59
CA MET A 100 -16.70 -2.54 -10.88
C MET A 100 -17.74 -2.95 -11.93
N ARG A 101 -18.14 -4.23 -12.00
CA ARG A 101 -19.21 -4.71 -12.90
C ARG A 101 -20.58 -4.13 -12.54
N ALA A 102 -20.82 -3.88 -11.26
CA ALA A 102 -22.03 -3.19 -10.80
C ALA A 102 -22.01 -1.67 -11.07
N GLY A 103 -20.92 -1.13 -11.64
CA GLY A 103 -20.75 0.30 -11.89
C GLY A 103 -20.48 1.13 -10.63
N ILE A 104 -20.04 0.49 -9.54
CA ILE A 104 -19.78 1.14 -8.25
C ILE A 104 -18.27 1.36 -8.10
N PRO A 105 -17.79 2.60 -7.96
CA PRO A 105 -16.39 2.90 -7.66
C PRO A 105 -15.86 2.12 -6.46
N VAL A 106 -14.65 1.59 -6.57
CA VAL A 106 -14.05 0.72 -5.57
C VAL A 106 -12.79 1.35 -4.98
N ALA A 107 -12.67 1.39 -3.66
CA ALA A 107 -11.41 1.57 -2.96
C ALA A 107 -10.96 0.22 -2.40
N MET A 108 -9.86 -0.32 -2.91
CA MET A 108 -9.35 -1.64 -2.57
C MET A 108 -8.09 -1.53 -1.71
N GLU A 109 -8.10 -2.22 -0.55
CA GLU A 109 -6.93 -2.32 0.33
C GLU A 109 -5.77 -3.02 -0.40
N VAL A 110 -4.57 -2.67 0.02
CA VAL A 110 -3.33 -3.21 -0.53
C VAL A 110 -3.14 -4.69 -0.25
N GLY A 111 -2.29 -5.30 -1.04
CA GLY A 111 -1.86 -6.68 -0.96
C GLY A 111 -1.29 -7.09 -2.30
N GLY A 112 -0.48 -8.14 -2.30
CA GLY A 112 -0.04 -8.79 -3.53
C GLY A 112 -1.12 -9.72 -4.08
N THR A 113 -0.87 -10.23 -5.28
CA THR A 113 -1.62 -11.36 -5.84
C THR A 113 -0.63 -12.38 -6.40
N HIS A 114 -0.93 -13.65 -6.20
CA HIS A 114 -0.15 -14.76 -6.78
C HIS A 114 -0.51 -15.04 -8.26
N SER A 115 -1.30 -14.14 -8.87
CA SER A 115 -1.79 -14.31 -10.25
C SER A 115 -1.65 -13.01 -11.05
N VAL A 116 -0.75 -13.02 -12.02
CA VAL A 116 -0.66 -11.96 -13.06
C VAL A 116 -1.97 -11.85 -13.84
N GLU A 117 -2.67 -12.97 -14.02
CA GLU A 117 -3.98 -13.00 -14.69
C GLU A 117 -5.04 -12.20 -13.94
N ASP A 118 -5.02 -12.21 -12.60
CA ASP A 118 -5.96 -11.42 -11.80
C ASP A 118 -5.70 -9.91 -11.94
N CYS A 119 -4.44 -9.52 -12.10
CA CYS A 119 -4.10 -8.14 -12.46
C CYS A 119 -4.70 -7.74 -13.81
N TRP A 120 -4.62 -8.61 -14.81
CA TRP A 120 -5.26 -8.39 -16.13
C TRP A 120 -6.78 -8.34 -16.03
N LYS A 121 -7.42 -9.19 -15.24
CA LYS A 121 -8.87 -9.15 -15.01
C LYS A 121 -9.34 -7.81 -14.48
N LEU A 122 -8.59 -7.18 -13.55
CA LEU A 122 -8.91 -5.85 -13.04
C LEU A 122 -8.82 -4.79 -14.15
N VAL A 123 -7.75 -4.81 -14.93
CA VAL A 123 -7.55 -3.88 -16.06
C VAL A 123 -8.64 -4.05 -17.10
N ASP A 124 -8.94 -5.29 -17.51
CA ASP A 124 -9.98 -5.59 -18.50
C ASP A 124 -11.36 -5.14 -18.02
N CYS A 125 -11.67 -5.39 -16.76
CA CYS A 125 -12.92 -4.94 -16.16
C CYS A 125 -13.04 -3.40 -16.19
N TYR A 126 -11.98 -2.70 -15.80
CA TYR A 126 -11.95 -1.24 -15.88
C TYR A 126 -12.11 -0.73 -17.32
N GLU A 127 -11.39 -1.34 -18.27
CA GLU A 127 -11.47 -0.92 -19.68
C GLU A 127 -12.86 -1.14 -20.29
N GLN A 128 -13.59 -2.16 -19.82
CA GLN A 128 -14.96 -2.46 -20.23
C GLN A 128 -16.00 -1.57 -19.56
N THR A 129 -15.92 -1.42 -18.24
CA THR A 129 -16.95 -0.76 -17.44
C THR A 129 -16.73 0.73 -17.25
N LYS A 130 -15.46 1.19 -17.32
CA LYS A 130 -15.00 2.53 -16.94
C LYS A 130 -15.25 2.87 -15.47
N THR A 131 -15.57 1.87 -14.65
CA THR A 131 -15.78 2.06 -13.21
C THR A 131 -14.45 2.23 -12.52
N PRO A 132 -14.21 3.35 -11.80
CA PRO A 132 -12.92 3.61 -11.20
C PRO A 132 -12.61 2.63 -10.07
N ILE A 133 -11.34 2.26 -9.97
CA ILE A 133 -10.75 1.63 -8.80
C ILE A 133 -9.67 2.57 -8.23
N PHE A 134 -9.66 2.72 -6.92
CA PHE A 134 -8.63 3.38 -6.14
C PHE A 134 -7.90 2.34 -5.31
N PHE A 135 -6.61 2.17 -5.56
CA PHE A 135 -5.78 1.27 -4.78
C PHE A 135 -5.25 2.00 -3.55
N MET A 136 -5.62 1.53 -2.35
CA MET A 136 -5.40 2.25 -1.09
C MET A 136 -3.97 2.11 -0.56
N GLU A 137 -2.96 2.40 -1.38
CA GLU A 137 -1.56 2.42 -0.92
C GLU A 137 -1.29 3.70 -0.11
N ASN A 138 -1.47 3.58 1.19
CA ASN A 138 -1.39 4.70 2.12
C ASN A 138 0.03 5.26 2.28
N CYS A 139 1.09 4.46 2.02
CA CYS A 139 2.47 4.94 2.11
C CYS A 139 2.78 6.03 1.07
N CYS A 140 2.07 6.06 -0.07
CA CYS A 140 2.16 7.18 -1.00
C CYS A 140 1.71 8.52 -0.40
N TYR A 141 0.96 8.48 0.70
CA TYR A 141 0.44 9.66 1.41
C TYR A 141 1.23 9.99 2.68
N ASN A 142 2.27 9.25 3.02
CA ASN A 142 3.09 9.55 4.18
C ASN A 142 3.97 10.78 3.96
N LYS A 143 4.30 11.48 5.05
CA LYS A 143 5.02 12.77 5.04
C LYS A 143 6.37 12.68 4.31
N ASP A 144 7.14 11.64 4.60
CA ASP A 144 8.50 11.48 4.06
C ASP A 144 8.48 11.17 2.56
N GLU A 145 7.59 10.26 2.14
CA GLU A 145 7.39 9.90 0.74
C GLU A 145 6.82 11.07 -0.07
N ALA A 146 5.94 11.87 0.56
CA ALA A 146 5.41 13.09 -0.03
C ALA A 146 6.52 14.14 -0.24
N LEU A 147 7.43 14.31 0.75
CA LEU A 147 8.57 15.19 0.62
C LEU A 147 9.50 14.74 -0.51
N ALA A 148 9.88 13.46 -0.54
CA ALA A 148 10.74 12.91 -1.59
C ALA A 148 10.14 13.12 -2.99
N THR A 149 8.84 12.86 -3.14
CA THR A 149 8.10 13.11 -4.41
C THR A 149 8.14 14.58 -4.79
N ALA A 150 7.87 15.49 -3.84
CA ALA A 150 7.89 16.92 -4.09
C ALA A 150 9.28 17.42 -4.53
N LEU A 151 10.36 16.94 -3.90
CA LEU A 151 11.73 17.30 -4.30
C LEU A 151 12.03 16.87 -5.74
N VAL A 152 11.58 15.68 -6.14
CA VAL A 152 11.71 15.21 -7.52
C VAL A 152 10.88 16.06 -8.48
N ARG A 153 9.60 16.32 -8.17
CA ARG A 153 8.70 17.12 -9.02
C ARG A 153 9.18 18.57 -9.20
N LYS A 154 9.84 19.15 -8.20
CA LYS A 154 10.48 20.47 -8.28
C LYS A 154 11.83 20.45 -9.04
N GLY A 155 12.28 19.28 -9.52
CA GLY A 155 13.52 19.14 -10.27
C GLY A 155 14.80 19.24 -9.44
N LEU A 156 14.69 19.27 -8.10
CA LEU A 156 15.84 19.42 -7.20
C LEU A 156 16.74 18.19 -7.22
N MET A 157 16.18 17.02 -7.51
CA MET A 157 16.93 15.77 -7.59
C MET A 157 17.60 15.54 -8.93
N GLY A 158 17.29 16.38 -9.95
CA GLY A 158 17.72 16.13 -11.32
C GLY A 158 17.02 14.91 -11.93
N GLU A 159 17.71 14.15 -12.80
CA GLU A 159 17.22 12.90 -13.35
C GLU A 159 17.37 11.79 -12.29
N VAL A 160 16.27 11.10 -11.95
CA VAL A 160 16.28 9.97 -11.02
C VAL A 160 16.90 8.76 -11.75
N VAL A 161 17.88 8.13 -11.12
CA VAL A 161 18.64 6.99 -11.68
C VAL A 161 18.33 5.70 -10.93
N TYR A 162 18.09 5.81 -9.62
CA TYR A 162 17.92 4.66 -8.75
C TYR A 162 16.99 4.99 -7.59
N CYS A 163 16.13 4.04 -7.22
CA CYS A 163 15.40 4.07 -5.96
C CYS A 163 15.54 2.76 -5.20
N GLN A 164 15.43 2.87 -3.87
CA GLN A 164 15.39 1.74 -2.97
C GLN A 164 14.20 1.88 -2.03
N GLY A 165 13.58 0.74 -1.70
CA GLY A 165 12.57 0.65 -0.66
C GLY A 165 12.64 -0.66 0.08
N SER A 166 11.99 -0.73 1.23
CA SER A 166 11.91 -1.96 2.01
C SER A 166 10.59 -2.06 2.79
N TYR A 167 10.07 -3.27 2.91
CA TYR A 167 9.07 -3.59 3.93
C TYR A 167 9.71 -4.44 5.01
N CYS A 168 10.21 -3.76 6.00
CA CYS A 168 10.95 -4.33 7.10
C CYS A 168 10.12 -4.19 8.38
N HIS A 169 9.54 -5.31 8.85
CA HIS A 169 8.57 -5.30 9.95
C HIS A 169 8.55 -6.65 10.67
N ASP A 170 8.86 -6.70 11.94
CA ASP A 170 8.71 -7.95 12.71
C ASP A 170 7.24 -8.32 12.87
N VAL A 171 6.76 -9.24 12.03
CA VAL A 171 5.37 -9.73 12.06
C VAL A 171 5.25 -11.18 12.54
N ARG A 172 6.29 -11.73 13.18
CA ARG A 172 6.33 -13.13 13.62
C ARG A 172 5.16 -13.49 14.53
N GLU A 173 4.81 -12.62 15.49
CA GLU A 173 3.65 -12.84 16.38
C GLU A 173 2.33 -12.85 15.59
N GLN A 174 2.17 -11.95 14.62
CA GLN A 174 0.96 -11.91 13.80
C GLN A 174 0.77 -13.17 12.97
N ILE A 175 1.88 -13.74 12.46
CA ILE A 175 1.87 -14.99 11.69
C ILE A 175 1.56 -16.16 12.61
N ALA A 176 2.33 -16.31 13.70
CA ALA A 176 2.21 -17.45 14.63
C ALA A 176 0.84 -17.49 15.33
N SER A 177 0.25 -16.35 15.62
CA SER A 177 -1.09 -16.27 16.24
C SER A 177 -2.24 -16.64 15.31
N ARG A 178 -1.98 -16.81 14.02
CA ARG A 178 -3.00 -17.09 12.99
C ARG A 178 -4.17 -16.09 13.01
N ILE A 179 -3.93 -14.88 13.46
CA ILE A 179 -4.96 -13.85 13.61
C ILE A 179 -5.48 -13.34 12.24
N ASN A 180 -4.71 -13.61 11.18
CA ASN A 180 -5.04 -13.22 9.82
C ASN A 180 -4.54 -14.29 8.81
N TYR A 181 -4.74 -14.04 7.52
CA TYR A 181 -4.34 -14.88 6.40
C TYR A 181 -2.82 -15.08 6.24
N ARG A 182 -1.97 -14.26 6.86
CA ARG A 182 -0.50 -14.30 6.68
C ARG A 182 0.11 -15.65 7.02
N PHE A 183 -0.49 -16.43 7.92
CA PHE A 183 0.05 -17.76 8.25
C PHE A 183 0.10 -18.67 7.02
N GLU A 184 -1.00 -18.73 6.24
CA GLU A 184 -1.05 -19.56 5.03
C GLU A 184 -0.19 -18.98 3.91
N GLU A 185 -0.09 -17.67 3.80
CA GLU A 185 0.82 -17.00 2.86
C GLU A 185 2.27 -17.42 3.10
N TYR A 186 2.78 -17.26 4.31
CA TYR A 186 4.17 -17.60 4.64
C TYR A 186 4.47 -19.09 4.60
N LYS A 187 3.46 -19.93 4.86
CA LYS A 187 3.59 -21.37 4.78
C LYS A 187 3.72 -21.88 3.35
N ASN A 188 2.95 -21.30 2.42
CA ASN A 188 2.76 -21.88 1.10
C ASN A 188 3.56 -21.18 0.00
N TYR A 189 3.92 -19.91 0.14
CA TYR A 189 4.54 -19.09 -0.90
C TYR A 189 5.93 -18.60 -0.48
N ASN A 190 6.79 -18.29 -1.48
CA ASN A 190 8.11 -17.70 -1.30
C ASN A 190 8.33 -16.60 -2.32
N CYS A 191 8.08 -15.37 -1.94
CA CYS A 191 8.03 -14.22 -2.83
C CYS A 191 8.21 -12.89 -2.11
N GLU A 192 8.29 -11.81 -2.85
CA GLU A 192 8.01 -10.46 -2.37
C GLU A 192 6.51 -10.35 -2.08
N ASN A 193 6.08 -10.75 -0.88
CA ASN A 193 4.67 -10.95 -0.58
C ASN A 193 3.90 -9.67 -0.22
N TYR A 194 4.59 -8.56 -0.02
CA TYR A 194 3.96 -7.28 0.34
C TYR A 194 4.66 -6.07 -0.30
N PRO A 195 4.82 -6.03 -1.64
CA PRO A 195 5.68 -5.06 -2.32
C PRO A 195 5.16 -3.62 -2.27
N THR A 196 3.86 -3.40 -2.07
CA THR A 196 3.22 -2.14 -2.44
C THR A 196 3.60 -0.97 -1.55
N HIS A 197 3.93 -1.21 -0.27
CA HIS A 197 4.29 -0.15 0.68
C HIS A 197 5.62 0.53 0.36
N GLU A 198 6.60 -0.23 -0.10
CA GLU A 198 7.88 0.32 -0.52
C GLU A 198 7.89 0.73 -1.99
N LEU A 199 7.23 -0.07 -2.85
CA LEU A 199 7.21 0.14 -4.30
C LEU A 199 6.27 1.28 -4.73
N GLY A 200 5.12 1.44 -4.07
CA GLY A 200 4.13 2.44 -4.46
C GLY A 200 4.68 3.86 -4.53
N PRO A 201 5.31 4.38 -3.46
CA PRO A 201 5.96 5.68 -3.49
C PRO A 201 7.03 5.80 -4.58
N ILE A 202 7.87 4.77 -4.74
CA ILE A 202 8.90 4.72 -5.79
C ILE A 202 8.26 4.79 -7.17
N ALA A 203 7.21 4.01 -7.40
CA ALA A 203 6.50 3.98 -8.67
C ALA A 203 5.87 5.34 -9.03
N LYS A 204 5.35 6.06 -8.03
CA LYS A 204 4.87 7.45 -8.20
C LYS A 204 6.02 8.39 -8.56
N ILE A 205 7.15 8.32 -7.86
CA ILE A 205 8.34 9.12 -8.14
C ILE A 205 8.82 8.91 -9.58
N MET A 206 8.87 7.65 -10.04
CA MET A 206 9.38 7.25 -11.35
C MET A 206 8.33 7.27 -12.47
N ASN A 207 7.10 7.76 -12.21
CA ASN A 207 6.00 7.82 -13.17
C ASN A 207 5.66 6.47 -13.81
N ILE A 208 5.76 5.38 -13.07
CA ILE A 208 5.37 4.04 -13.56
C ILE A 208 3.91 4.07 -14.00
N THR A 209 3.63 3.50 -15.17
CA THR A 209 2.37 3.53 -15.93
C THR A 209 2.04 4.87 -16.63
N SER A 210 2.86 5.92 -16.45
CA SER A 210 2.64 7.24 -17.06
C SER A 210 3.97 7.91 -17.46
N GLY A 211 4.58 7.45 -18.54
CA GLY A 211 5.90 7.84 -19.03
C GLY A 211 6.98 6.79 -18.80
N ASN A 212 6.73 5.82 -17.94
CA ASN A 212 7.65 4.75 -17.60
C ASN A 212 6.91 3.44 -17.28
N ARG A 213 7.60 2.31 -17.18
CA ARG A 213 7.05 1.02 -16.75
C ARG A 213 8.16 0.10 -16.22
N PHE A 214 7.78 -0.92 -15.47
CA PHE A 214 8.69 -2.03 -15.18
C PHE A 214 8.90 -2.87 -16.44
N THR A 215 10.14 -3.27 -16.73
CA THR A 215 10.47 -4.12 -17.89
C THR A 215 10.72 -5.56 -17.48
N LYS A 216 11.55 -5.76 -16.46
CA LYS A 216 11.84 -7.08 -15.88
C LYS A 216 12.22 -6.97 -14.42
N LEU A 217 12.11 -8.07 -13.68
CA LEU A 217 12.62 -8.18 -12.33
C LEU A 217 13.38 -9.48 -12.10
N VAL A 218 14.21 -9.48 -11.06
CA VAL A 218 14.84 -10.70 -10.51
C VAL A 218 14.73 -10.68 -9.00
N SER A 219 14.34 -11.81 -8.42
CA SER A 219 14.20 -11.95 -6.96
C SER A 219 15.02 -13.11 -6.43
N MET A 220 15.55 -12.92 -5.23
CA MET A 220 16.30 -13.95 -4.50
C MET A 220 15.80 -14.01 -3.06
N SER A 221 15.58 -15.22 -2.58
CA SER A 221 15.11 -15.49 -1.23
C SER A 221 16.22 -16.11 -0.37
N SER A 222 16.30 -15.67 0.88
CA SER A 222 17.14 -16.32 1.89
C SER A 222 16.50 -17.63 2.37
N LYS A 223 17.19 -18.37 3.25
CA LYS A 223 16.60 -19.49 3.98
C LYS A 223 15.46 -19.04 4.89
N SER A 224 14.50 -19.93 5.18
CA SER A 224 13.45 -19.74 6.18
C SER A 224 13.93 -20.28 7.54
N ALA A 225 14.25 -19.42 8.49
CA ALA A 225 14.77 -19.78 9.81
C ALA A 225 14.13 -18.99 10.95
N GLY A 226 13.96 -17.68 10.81
CA GLY A 226 13.58 -16.78 11.90
C GLY A 226 12.20 -17.07 12.49
N LEU A 227 11.19 -17.28 11.63
CA LEU A 227 9.85 -17.62 12.09
C LEU A 227 9.81 -18.99 12.80
N ARG A 228 10.54 -19.98 12.27
CA ARG A 228 10.65 -21.30 12.89
C ARG A 228 11.27 -21.21 14.28
N GLU A 229 12.39 -20.50 14.44
CA GLU A 229 13.05 -20.30 15.73
C GLU A 229 12.14 -19.55 16.72
N TYR A 230 11.42 -18.52 16.26
CA TYR A 230 10.45 -17.80 17.08
C TYR A 230 9.36 -18.73 17.60
N ILE A 231 8.77 -19.55 16.73
CA ILE A 231 7.70 -20.50 17.10
C ILE A 231 8.22 -21.55 18.09
N LYS A 232 9.37 -22.17 17.82
CA LYS A 232 9.95 -23.20 18.71
C LYS A 232 10.34 -22.64 20.07
N GLY A 233 10.82 -21.41 20.13
CA GLY A 233 11.20 -20.73 21.36
C GLY A 233 10.01 -20.20 22.17
N ASN A 234 8.79 -20.19 21.63
CA ASN A 234 7.61 -19.63 22.29
C ASN A 234 6.66 -20.77 22.77
N PRO A 235 6.51 -20.99 24.10
CA PRO A 235 5.65 -22.05 24.62
C PRO A 235 4.19 -21.99 24.13
N LYS A 236 3.71 -20.82 23.79
CA LYS A 236 2.33 -20.61 23.26
C LYS A 236 2.14 -21.32 21.90
N TYR A 237 3.18 -21.41 21.09
CA TYR A 237 3.10 -21.90 19.72
C TYR A 237 3.84 -23.21 19.48
N ALA A 238 4.89 -23.49 20.26
CA ALA A 238 5.82 -24.60 20.02
C ALA A 238 5.13 -25.96 19.89
N LYS A 239 4.16 -26.24 20.76
CA LYS A 239 3.45 -27.53 20.78
C LYS A 239 2.62 -27.77 19.51
N GLU A 240 1.99 -26.74 18.96
CA GLU A 240 1.07 -26.87 17.83
C GLU A 240 1.76 -26.62 16.49
N LEU A 241 2.71 -25.67 16.44
CA LEU A 241 3.31 -25.18 15.22
C LEU A 241 4.80 -25.50 15.05
N GLY A 242 5.43 -26.14 16.04
CA GLY A 242 6.88 -26.35 16.06
C GLY A 242 7.43 -27.15 14.88
N ASP A 243 6.60 -28.00 14.26
CA ASP A 243 6.98 -28.82 13.10
C ASP A 243 6.51 -28.24 11.76
N VAL A 244 5.86 -27.06 11.76
CA VAL A 244 5.43 -26.41 10.52
C VAL A 244 6.64 -25.94 9.73
N VAL A 245 6.65 -26.29 8.45
CA VAL A 245 7.65 -25.80 7.48
C VAL A 245 7.04 -24.61 6.74
N PHE A 246 7.77 -23.50 6.72
CA PHE A 246 7.38 -22.31 6.00
C PHE A 246 8.20 -22.20 4.71
N ALA A 247 7.51 -21.94 3.59
CA ALA A 247 8.14 -21.76 2.28
C ALA A 247 8.83 -20.39 2.17
N GLN A 248 8.23 -19.34 2.79
CA GLN A 248 8.74 -17.97 2.73
C GLN A 248 10.13 -17.88 3.37
N GLY A 249 11.11 -17.41 2.61
CA GLY A 249 12.41 -17.05 3.16
C GLY A 249 12.34 -15.83 4.07
N ASP A 250 13.28 -15.71 5.00
CA ASP A 250 13.27 -14.63 5.99
C ASP A 250 13.44 -13.24 5.35
N VAL A 251 14.27 -13.19 4.30
CA VAL A 251 14.52 -11.97 3.52
C VAL A 251 14.37 -12.29 2.04
N VAL A 252 13.59 -11.49 1.34
CA VAL A 252 13.52 -11.49 -0.13
C VAL A 252 14.06 -10.16 -0.63
N THR A 253 14.91 -10.23 -1.65
CA THR A 253 15.46 -9.06 -2.34
C THR A 253 15.04 -9.10 -3.80
N THR A 254 14.54 -7.99 -4.32
CA THR A 254 14.06 -7.88 -5.69
C THR A 254 14.70 -6.67 -6.37
N LEU A 255 15.27 -6.90 -7.56
CA LEU A 255 15.74 -5.84 -8.44
C LEU A 255 14.78 -5.72 -9.61
N ILE A 256 14.37 -4.49 -9.92
CA ILE A 256 13.45 -4.18 -11.04
C ILE A 256 14.16 -3.20 -11.98
N GLU A 257 14.11 -3.47 -13.28
CA GLU A 257 14.56 -2.54 -14.33
C GLU A 257 13.35 -1.81 -14.90
N CYS A 258 13.51 -0.51 -15.15
CA CYS A 258 12.49 0.34 -15.75
C CYS A 258 12.81 0.65 -17.22
N GLU A 259 11.78 1.03 -18.01
CA GLU A 259 11.87 1.30 -19.44
C GLU A 259 12.85 2.45 -19.76
N ASN A 260 12.91 3.47 -18.90
CA ASN A 260 13.80 4.62 -19.11
C ASN A 260 15.23 4.38 -18.58
N GLY A 261 15.54 3.17 -18.07
CA GLY A 261 16.87 2.75 -17.63
C GLY A 261 17.13 2.88 -16.14
N GLU A 262 16.17 3.39 -15.34
CA GLU A 262 16.29 3.40 -13.89
C GLU A 262 16.19 1.99 -13.32
N THR A 263 16.74 1.79 -12.12
CA THR A 263 16.61 0.54 -11.37
C THR A 263 16.03 0.76 -9.99
N ILE A 264 15.29 -0.24 -9.51
CA ILE A 264 14.67 -0.26 -8.19
C ILE A 264 15.18 -1.47 -7.42
N PHE A 265 15.55 -1.26 -6.15
CA PHE A 265 15.84 -2.33 -5.20
C PHE A 265 14.75 -2.39 -4.13
N LEU A 266 14.16 -3.57 -3.93
CA LEU A 266 13.20 -3.83 -2.87
C LEU A 266 13.75 -4.87 -1.90
N LYS A 267 13.39 -4.75 -0.61
CA LYS A 267 13.74 -5.71 0.43
C LYS A 267 12.55 -5.98 1.34
N LEU A 268 12.04 -7.20 1.29
CA LEU A 268 11.12 -7.74 2.27
C LEU A 268 11.91 -8.40 3.42
N ASP A 269 11.66 -8.01 4.68
CA ASP A 269 12.25 -8.64 5.86
C ASP A 269 11.23 -8.57 7.02
N THR A 270 10.50 -9.68 7.23
CA THR A 270 9.32 -9.68 8.09
C THR A 270 9.31 -10.80 9.13
N THR A 271 10.31 -11.69 9.11
CA THR A 271 10.38 -12.85 10.01
C THR A 271 11.64 -12.87 10.88
N LEU A 272 12.38 -11.77 10.93
CA LEU A 272 13.52 -11.56 11.82
C LEU A 272 13.24 -10.46 12.86
N PRO A 273 13.96 -10.45 14.01
CA PRO A 273 13.85 -9.37 14.99
C PRO A 273 14.43 -8.09 14.43
N ARG A 274 13.59 -7.05 14.29
CA ARG A 274 14.01 -5.78 13.73
C ARG A 274 13.05 -4.63 14.02
N LEU A 275 13.49 -3.41 13.78
CA LEU A 275 12.66 -2.21 13.76
C LEU A 275 11.82 -2.15 12.48
N TYR A 276 10.69 -1.43 12.54
CA TYR A 276 9.92 -1.08 11.35
C TYR A 276 10.69 -0.07 10.50
N GLU A 277 10.78 -0.34 9.20
CA GLU A 277 11.49 0.51 8.26
C GLU A 277 10.92 0.33 6.84
N ARG A 278 10.71 1.42 6.10
CA ARG A 278 10.43 1.38 4.65
C ARG A 278 11.64 1.78 3.81
N GLY A 279 12.58 2.52 4.38
CA GLY A 279 13.91 2.75 3.84
C GLY A 279 13.94 3.41 2.47
N LEU A 280 12.95 4.27 2.15
CA LEU A 280 12.92 4.98 0.87
C LEU A 280 14.22 5.73 0.65
N THR A 281 14.89 5.43 -0.47
CA THR A 281 16.06 6.15 -0.96
C THR A 281 15.83 6.54 -2.41
N VAL A 282 16.14 7.79 -2.76
CA VAL A 282 16.06 8.31 -4.12
C VAL A 282 17.42 8.89 -4.49
N SER A 283 18.02 8.37 -5.57
CA SER A 283 19.28 8.85 -6.11
C SER A 283 19.04 9.49 -7.48
N GLY A 284 19.27 10.77 -7.56
CA GLY A 284 19.19 11.54 -8.79
C GLY A 284 20.53 12.18 -9.14
N THR A 285 20.63 12.74 -10.34
CA THR A 285 21.88 13.34 -10.85
C THR A 285 22.27 14.64 -10.13
N LYS A 286 21.34 15.25 -9.35
CA LYS A 286 21.55 16.50 -8.61
C LYS A 286 21.15 16.42 -7.16
N GLY A 287 20.67 15.27 -6.69
CA GLY A 287 20.24 15.14 -5.31
C GLY A 287 20.10 13.70 -4.87
N PHE A 288 20.14 13.53 -3.56
CA PHE A 288 19.95 12.28 -2.86
C PHE A 288 18.98 12.48 -1.69
N TYR A 289 18.03 11.56 -1.54
CA TYR A 289 17.14 11.50 -0.38
C TYR A 289 17.25 10.14 0.29
N CYS A 290 17.27 10.11 1.61
CA CYS A 290 17.26 8.87 2.39
C CYS A 290 16.36 9.03 3.61
N GLN A 291 15.28 8.26 3.65
CA GLN A 291 14.30 8.25 4.74
C GLN A 291 14.91 7.78 6.06
N THR A 292 15.72 6.72 6.04
CA THR A 292 16.30 6.13 7.26
C THR A 292 17.20 7.10 8.02
N THR A 293 17.87 7.99 7.32
CA THR A 293 18.75 9.01 7.91
C THR A 293 18.13 10.40 7.87
N GLU A 294 16.87 10.52 7.46
CA GLU A 294 16.14 11.79 7.33
C GLU A 294 16.96 12.85 6.59
N SER A 295 17.61 12.43 5.48
CA SER A 295 18.65 13.23 4.84
C SER A 295 18.27 13.64 3.42
N VAL A 296 18.57 14.90 3.09
CA VAL A 296 18.52 15.47 1.73
C VAL A 296 19.90 16.05 1.41
N VAL A 297 20.53 15.56 0.36
CA VAL A 297 21.79 16.09 -0.16
C VAL A 297 21.54 16.63 -1.56
N LEU A 298 21.76 17.93 -1.77
CA LEU A 298 21.64 18.58 -3.07
C LEU A 298 23.00 18.99 -3.59
N ASP A 299 23.22 18.78 -4.88
CA ASP A 299 24.45 19.17 -5.56
C ASP A 299 24.72 20.67 -5.41
N GLY A 300 25.97 21.01 -5.08
CA GLY A 300 26.38 22.40 -4.81
C GLY A 300 26.02 22.97 -3.42
N LYS A 301 25.17 22.27 -2.62
CA LYS A 301 24.87 22.69 -1.23
C LYS A 301 25.92 22.24 -0.24
N TYR A 302 26.49 21.06 -0.44
CA TYR A 302 27.52 20.46 0.41
C TYR A 302 28.80 20.25 -0.40
N ASN A 303 29.97 20.50 0.18
CA ASN A 303 31.24 20.13 -0.42
C ASN A 303 31.55 18.66 -0.15
N HIS A 304 32.59 18.13 -0.82
CA HIS A 304 32.98 16.72 -0.73
C HIS A 304 33.24 16.26 0.71
N ASP A 305 33.92 17.09 1.52
CA ASP A 305 34.26 16.74 2.90
C ASP A 305 33.01 16.70 3.79
N GLN A 306 32.06 17.62 3.60
CA GLN A 306 30.83 17.71 4.39
C GLN A 306 29.95 16.47 4.14
N THR A 307 29.87 15.94 2.91
CA THR A 307 29.09 14.73 2.62
C THR A 307 29.66 13.48 3.29
N GLN A 308 30.96 13.47 3.64
CA GLN A 308 31.58 12.35 4.35
C GLN A 308 31.27 12.36 5.86
N TYR A 309 30.97 13.52 6.46
CA TYR A 309 30.95 13.73 7.91
C TYR A 309 29.60 14.04 8.52
N LYS A 310 28.52 13.59 7.92
CA LYS A 310 27.17 13.65 8.51
C LYS A 310 26.49 15.03 8.55
N ASP A 311 27.05 16.05 7.93
CA ASP A 311 26.47 17.40 7.95
C ASP A 311 25.07 17.46 7.30
N ALA A 312 24.73 16.46 6.49
CA ALA A 312 23.42 16.31 5.86
C ALA A 312 22.50 15.30 6.54
N PHE A 313 22.90 14.69 7.67
CA PHE A 313 22.04 13.80 8.42
C PHE A 313 20.97 14.59 9.18
N PHE A 314 19.74 14.07 9.21
CA PHE A 314 18.60 14.65 9.93
C PHE A 314 18.27 16.09 9.52
N ASN A 315 18.49 16.44 8.24
CA ASN A 315 18.26 17.78 7.72
C ASN A 315 16.96 17.91 6.91
N GLN A 316 16.13 16.88 6.82
CA GLN A 316 14.92 16.90 5.98
C GLN A 316 13.93 18.01 6.38
N ASP A 317 13.91 18.42 7.66
CA ASP A 317 13.03 19.51 8.11
C ASP A 317 13.40 20.87 7.50
N GLU A 318 14.63 21.07 7.02
CA GLU A 318 15.03 22.26 6.26
C GLU A 318 14.28 22.39 4.93
N TYR A 319 13.65 21.30 4.47
CA TYR A 319 12.91 21.21 3.21
C TYR A 319 11.39 21.15 3.43
N ALA A 320 10.91 21.45 4.63
CA ALA A 320 9.48 21.41 4.96
C ALA A 320 8.62 22.33 4.08
N GLU A 321 9.22 23.36 3.47
CA GLU A 321 8.55 24.24 2.52
C GLU A 321 8.01 23.49 1.28
N TYR A 322 8.62 22.37 0.91
CA TYR A 322 8.21 21.54 -0.22
C TYR A 322 7.11 20.53 0.12
N LEU A 323 6.77 20.35 1.40
CA LEU A 323 5.67 19.47 1.79
C LEU A 323 4.35 19.93 1.16
N PRO A 324 3.50 18.97 0.73
CA PRO A 324 2.15 19.27 0.26
C PRO A 324 1.33 20.00 1.33
N GLN A 325 0.35 20.79 0.88
CA GLN A 325 -0.48 21.60 1.78
C GLN A 325 -1.25 20.74 2.79
N ASP A 326 -1.68 19.53 2.42
CA ASP A 326 -2.34 18.61 3.32
C ASP A 326 -1.49 18.29 4.56
N TRP A 327 -0.17 18.16 4.41
CA TRP A 327 0.75 17.93 5.54
C TRP A 327 1.04 19.19 6.36
N LYS A 328 0.91 20.37 5.77
CA LYS A 328 1.05 21.64 6.50
C LYS A 328 -0.18 21.96 7.34
N ASP A 329 -1.36 21.52 6.87
CA ASP A 329 -2.66 21.82 7.48
C ASP A 329 -3.16 20.72 8.43
N ILE A 330 -2.50 19.55 8.48
CA ILE A 330 -2.96 18.40 9.28
C ILE A 330 -2.91 18.73 10.78
N THR A 331 -3.97 18.36 11.50
CA THR A 331 -4.05 18.55 12.95
C THR A 331 -3.43 17.37 13.70
N GLU A 332 -3.03 17.60 14.96
CA GLU A 332 -2.54 16.51 15.84
C GLU A 332 -3.56 15.38 16.01
N GLU A 333 -4.86 15.69 16.04
CA GLU A 333 -5.91 14.70 16.14
C GLU A 333 -5.95 13.81 14.89
N GLN A 334 -5.79 14.40 13.71
CA GLN A 334 -5.72 13.67 12.44
C GLN A 334 -4.46 12.80 12.33
N ILE A 335 -3.32 13.29 12.83
CA ILE A 335 -2.08 12.50 12.91
C ILE A 335 -2.26 11.28 13.82
N LYS A 336 -2.93 11.45 14.97
CA LYS A 336 -3.22 10.35 15.90
C LYS A 336 -4.29 9.37 15.38
N ALA A 337 -4.90 9.65 14.24
CA ALA A 337 -5.97 8.85 13.66
C ALA A 337 -5.59 7.44 13.16
N GLY A 338 -4.32 7.09 13.22
CA GLY A 338 -3.77 5.83 12.75
C GLY A 338 -2.78 6.03 11.59
N HIS A 339 -1.74 5.23 11.55
CA HIS A 339 -0.64 5.34 10.57
C HIS A 339 -0.12 6.77 10.37
N GLY A 340 -0.01 7.57 11.47
CA GLY A 340 0.57 8.90 11.40
C GLY A 340 -0.20 9.91 10.53
N GLY A 341 -1.50 9.70 10.28
CA GLY A 341 -2.36 10.60 9.50
C GLY A 341 -2.48 10.26 8.01
N MET A 342 -1.62 9.39 7.47
CA MET A 342 -1.66 9.08 6.04
C MET A 342 -2.98 8.42 5.59
N ASP A 343 -3.62 7.57 6.40
CA ASP A 343 -4.93 6.99 6.09
C ASP A 343 -6.03 8.06 5.98
N TYR A 344 -5.98 9.08 6.86
CA TYR A 344 -6.93 10.18 6.84
C TYR A 344 -6.81 11.00 5.54
N ILE A 345 -5.58 11.37 5.16
CA ILE A 345 -5.31 12.13 3.93
C ILE A 345 -5.71 11.30 2.69
N MET A 346 -5.37 10.02 2.67
CA MET A 346 -5.73 9.11 1.58
C MET A 346 -7.23 9.09 1.33
N PHE A 347 -8.06 8.94 2.38
CA PHE A 347 -9.51 8.96 2.23
C PHE A 347 -10.05 10.32 1.82
N LYS A 348 -9.50 11.41 2.36
CA LYS A 348 -9.84 12.78 1.94
C LYS A 348 -9.68 12.94 0.42
N HIS A 349 -8.56 12.45 -0.14
CA HIS A 349 -8.31 12.49 -1.58
C HIS A 349 -9.25 11.58 -2.38
N PHE A 350 -9.49 10.36 -1.90
CA PHE A 350 -10.44 9.45 -2.54
C PHE A 350 -11.85 10.07 -2.65
N PHE A 351 -12.38 10.61 -1.55
CA PHE A 351 -13.71 11.20 -1.56
C PHE A 351 -13.77 12.49 -2.41
N ARG A 352 -12.70 13.28 -2.40
CA ARG A 352 -12.58 14.44 -3.31
C ARG A 352 -12.65 14.00 -4.77
N CYS A 353 -11.89 12.97 -5.17
CA CYS A 353 -11.90 12.45 -6.54
C CYS A 353 -13.29 11.95 -6.95
N LEU A 354 -14.02 11.27 -6.07
CA LEU A 354 -15.40 10.85 -6.34
C LEU A 354 -16.34 12.04 -6.56
N LYS A 355 -16.31 13.04 -5.67
CA LYS A 355 -17.18 14.23 -5.75
C LYS A 355 -16.89 15.09 -6.97
N GLU A 356 -15.63 15.26 -7.30
CA GLU A 356 -15.18 16.10 -8.40
C GLU A 356 -15.05 15.34 -9.72
N LYS A 357 -15.32 14.03 -9.71
CA LYS A 357 -15.18 13.13 -10.88
C LYS A 357 -13.78 13.20 -11.51
N LYS A 358 -12.77 13.32 -10.65
CA LYS A 358 -11.36 13.33 -11.05
C LYS A 358 -10.81 11.90 -11.19
N PRO A 359 -9.74 11.71 -11.98
CA PRO A 359 -9.00 10.44 -12.00
C PRO A 359 -8.53 10.05 -10.60
N MET A 360 -8.52 8.76 -10.30
CA MET A 360 -7.97 8.25 -9.04
C MET A 360 -6.46 8.41 -9.03
N PRO A 361 -5.86 8.88 -7.93
CA PRO A 361 -4.41 9.09 -7.83
C PRO A 361 -3.58 7.81 -7.96
N ILE A 362 -4.17 6.69 -7.55
CA ILE A 362 -3.58 5.35 -7.72
C ILE A 362 -4.66 4.49 -8.37
N ASP A 363 -4.56 4.33 -9.68
CA ASP A 363 -5.60 3.70 -10.49
C ASP A 363 -5.35 2.20 -10.74
N VAL A 364 -6.17 1.60 -11.59
CA VAL A 364 -6.13 0.17 -11.91
C VAL A 364 -4.80 -0.27 -12.53
N TYR A 365 -4.17 0.58 -13.34
CA TYR A 365 -2.92 0.22 -14.02
C TYR A 365 -1.75 0.20 -13.04
N GLU A 366 -1.74 1.13 -12.09
CA GLU A 366 -0.78 1.18 -11.00
C GLU A 366 -1.00 0.01 -10.04
N ALA A 367 -2.24 -0.24 -9.63
CA ALA A 367 -2.59 -1.39 -8.81
C ALA A 367 -2.10 -2.71 -9.45
N ALA A 368 -2.41 -2.93 -10.73
CA ALA A 368 -2.01 -4.13 -11.46
C ALA A 368 -0.47 -4.27 -11.55
N ALA A 369 0.23 -3.19 -11.88
CA ALA A 369 1.69 -3.20 -12.00
C ALA A 369 2.37 -3.51 -10.66
N TRP A 370 1.91 -2.89 -9.55
CA TRP A 370 2.53 -3.08 -8.24
C TRP A 370 2.20 -4.44 -7.63
N MET A 371 0.95 -4.88 -7.71
CA MET A 371 0.51 -6.19 -7.19
C MET A 371 1.19 -7.35 -7.91
N SER A 372 1.44 -7.22 -9.23
CA SER A 372 2.04 -8.30 -10.03
C SER A 372 3.46 -8.68 -9.59
N VAL A 373 4.16 -7.78 -8.89
CA VAL A 373 5.51 -8.04 -8.37
C VAL A 373 5.53 -9.26 -7.45
N THR A 374 4.48 -9.52 -6.68
CA THR A 374 4.37 -10.73 -5.85
C THR A 374 4.46 -12.00 -6.70
N ALA A 375 3.61 -12.15 -7.72
CA ALA A 375 3.61 -13.33 -8.60
C ALA A 375 4.90 -13.46 -9.41
N LEU A 376 5.42 -12.35 -9.93
CA LEU A 376 6.64 -12.34 -10.74
C LEU A 376 7.89 -12.65 -9.89
N SER A 377 7.94 -12.18 -8.64
CA SER A 377 9.02 -12.52 -7.71
C SER A 377 9.00 -14.01 -7.33
N GLU A 378 7.81 -14.57 -7.10
CA GLU A 378 7.63 -16.01 -6.87
C GLU A 378 8.14 -16.82 -8.07
N GLU A 379 7.76 -16.42 -9.29
CA GLU A 379 8.22 -17.06 -10.52
C GLU A 379 9.75 -17.00 -10.66
N SER A 380 10.36 -15.82 -10.41
CA SER A 380 11.81 -15.64 -10.46
C SER A 380 12.53 -16.58 -9.48
N ILE A 381 12.10 -16.62 -8.22
CA ILE A 381 12.68 -17.48 -7.18
C ILE A 381 12.52 -18.96 -7.54
N ALA A 382 11.32 -19.37 -7.95
CA ALA A 382 11.02 -20.77 -8.29
C ALA A 382 11.86 -21.28 -9.48
N LYS A 383 12.23 -20.39 -10.40
CA LYS A 383 13.09 -20.67 -11.55
C LYS A 383 14.59 -20.53 -11.27
N GLY A 384 14.99 -20.34 -10.01
CA GLY A 384 16.39 -20.22 -9.61
C GLY A 384 16.94 -18.79 -9.70
N SER A 385 16.13 -17.81 -9.41
CA SER A 385 16.46 -16.37 -9.37
C SER A 385 16.92 -15.86 -10.76
N ILE A 386 16.14 -16.19 -11.78
CA ILE A 386 16.35 -15.65 -13.13
C ILE A 386 15.49 -14.41 -13.36
N PRO A 387 15.88 -13.53 -14.31
CA PRO A 387 15.03 -12.41 -14.72
C PRO A 387 13.68 -12.89 -15.30
N VAL A 388 12.60 -12.20 -14.91
CA VAL A 388 11.24 -12.43 -15.40
C VAL A 388 10.71 -11.12 -15.96
N GLU A 389 10.07 -11.18 -17.15
CA GLU A 389 9.49 -10.02 -17.81
C GLU A 389 8.28 -9.47 -17.05
N CYS A 390 8.20 -8.15 -16.93
CA CYS A 390 7.05 -7.46 -16.32
C CYS A 390 6.05 -7.05 -17.41
N PRO A 391 4.77 -7.46 -17.28
CA PRO A 391 3.73 -7.08 -18.24
C PRO A 391 3.49 -5.57 -18.30
N ASP A 392 3.25 -5.05 -19.50
CA ASP A 392 2.71 -3.70 -19.67
C ASP A 392 1.17 -3.72 -19.55
N PHE A 393 0.66 -3.51 -18.35
CA PHE A 393 -0.78 -3.47 -18.08
C PHE A 393 -1.49 -2.31 -18.79
N THR A 394 -0.74 -1.30 -19.25
CA THR A 394 -1.29 -0.16 -19.99
C THR A 394 -1.46 -0.43 -21.48
N ARG A 395 -0.92 -1.56 -22.00
CA ARG A 395 -0.91 -1.90 -23.44
C ARG A 395 -0.31 -0.79 -24.29
N GLY A 396 0.82 -0.23 -23.86
CA GLY A 396 1.55 0.85 -24.53
C GLY A 396 1.03 2.25 -24.23
N LYS A 397 -0.10 2.37 -23.51
CA LYS A 397 -0.67 3.70 -23.18
C LYS A 397 0.19 4.48 -22.19
N TYR A 398 1.10 3.83 -21.43
CA TYR A 398 2.02 4.54 -20.52
C TYR A 398 2.79 5.67 -21.24
N LYS A 399 3.07 5.54 -22.54
CA LYS A 399 3.78 6.56 -23.34
C LYS A 399 3.03 7.89 -23.47
N THR A 400 1.71 7.88 -23.30
CA THR A 400 0.84 9.05 -23.50
C THR A 400 -0.03 9.37 -22.30
N ARG A 401 -0.08 8.48 -21.30
CA ARG A 401 -0.82 8.73 -20.06
C ARG A 401 -0.16 9.88 -19.30
N LYS A 402 -0.99 10.73 -18.73
CA LYS A 402 -0.52 11.80 -17.85
C LYS A 402 -0.32 11.25 -16.44
N THR A 403 0.72 11.69 -15.78
CA THR A 403 0.92 11.45 -14.36
C THR A 403 -0.21 12.08 -13.56
N VAL A 404 -0.76 11.32 -12.61
CA VAL A 404 -1.68 11.83 -11.59
C VAL A 404 -0.97 11.63 -10.26
N ASP A 405 -0.44 12.71 -9.70
CA ASP A 405 0.21 12.65 -8.40
C ASP A 405 -0.81 12.49 -7.27
N VAL A 406 -0.39 11.94 -6.14
CA VAL A 406 -1.27 11.79 -4.96
C VAL A 406 -1.51 13.12 -4.27
N PHE A 407 -0.59 14.07 -4.44
CA PHE A 407 -0.69 15.45 -3.96
C PHE A 407 -0.56 16.44 -5.13
N ASP A 408 -1.15 17.62 -4.97
CA ASP A 408 -0.85 18.77 -5.81
C ASP A 408 0.52 19.33 -5.38
N VAL A 409 1.61 19.07 -6.13
CA VAL A 409 3.01 19.40 -5.79
C VAL A 409 3.67 20.37 -6.79
#